data_f9c29fb7de353c3427cc7d855dd25a52
#
_entry.id   f9c29fb7de353c3427cc7d855dd25a52
#
_cell.length_a   1.000
_cell.length_b   1.000
_cell.length_c   1.000
_cell.angle_alpha   90.00
_cell.angle_beta   90.00
_cell.angle_gamma   90.00
#
_symmetry.space_group_name_H-M   'P 1'
#
loop_
_entity.id
_entity.type
_entity.pdbx_description
1 polymer ?
#
loop_
_entity_poly.entity_id
_entity_poly.type
_entity_poly.pdbx_seq_one_letter_code
_entity_poly.pdbx_strand_id
1 'polypeptide(L)'
;MISAILNVDYVLLSTPTKKTPEIIRLIAKEMKRESFLIDITSQKSKTATALGKIPAKVSPICIHPMFGPGAKNLKNHNIVLIPIKDGKKELNVAKTLFPDGNFVTIDSTEHDKKIAMILGLTHLINIAFANI
;
A
#
# COMPACT_ATOMS: atom_id res chain seq x y z
N MET A 1 -20.58 -1.44 -5.50
CA MET A 1 -19.20 -1.67 -5.01
C MET A 1 -19.01 -3.09 -4.47
N ILE A 2 -19.83 -3.58 -3.54
CA ILE A 2 -19.66 -4.92 -2.93
C ILE A 2 -19.74 -6.04 -3.97
N SER A 3 -20.68 -5.99 -4.91
CA SER A 3 -20.80 -7.01 -5.96
C SER A 3 -19.53 -7.22 -6.80
N ALA A 4 -18.74 -6.18 -7.00
CA ALA A 4 -17.51 -6.25 -7.80
C ALA A 4 -16.36 -6.99 -7.09
N ILE A 5 -16.40 -7.16 -5.77
CA ILE A 5 -15.32 -7.77 -4.99
C ILE A 5 -15.58 -9.22 -4.57
N LEU A 6 -16.80 -9.75 -4.80
CA LEU A 6 -17.21 -11.05 -4.30
C LEU A 6 -16.43 -12.23 -4.92
N ASN A 7 -16.08 -12.12 -6.21
CA ASN A 7 -15.54 -13.24 -7.00
C ASN A 7 -14.17 -12.94 -7.63
N VAL A 8 -13.46 -11.91 -7.16
CA VAL A 8 -12.13 -11.56 -7.68
C VAL A 8 -11.01 -12.09 -6.79
N ASP A 9 -9.85 -12.38 -7.39
CA ASP A 9 -8.67 -12.85 -6.67
C ASP A 9 -7.90 -11.72 -6.01
N TYR A 10 -7.92 -10.53 -6.61
CA TYR A 10 -7.17 -9.36 -6.16
C TYR A 10 -8.07 -8.13 -6.09
N VAL A 11 -8.03 -7.43 -4.98
CA VAL A 11 -8.64 -6.10 -4.80
C VAL A 11 -7.53 -5.11 -4.45
N LEU A 12 -7.33 -4.11 -5.31
CA LEU A 12 -6.35 -3.05 -5.09
C LEU A 12 -7.07 -1.77 -4.64
N LEU A 13 -6.65 -1.24 -3.50
CA LEU A 13 -7.16 0.00 -2.92
C LEU A 13 -6.24 1.18 -3.24
N SER A 14 -6.76 2.08 -4.07
CA SER A 14 -6.20 3.41 -4.34
C SER A 14 -7.23 4.46 -3.89
N THR A 15 -7.49 4.53 -2.61
CA THR A 15 -8.51 5.38 -2.01
C THR A 15 -7.88 6.46 -1.11
N PRO A 16 -8.60 7.56 -0.78
CA PRO A 16 -8.05 8.56 0.12
C PRO A 16 -7.61 7.94 1.45
N THR A 17 -6.37 8.18 1.85
CA THR A 17 -5.69 7.54 2.99
C THR A 17 -6.51 7.55 4.29
N LYS A 18 -7.24 8.65 4.55
CA LYS A 18 -8.07 8.76 5.76
C LYS A 18 -9.25 7.78 5.79
N LYS A 19 -9.77 7.38 4.61
CA LYS A 19 -10.93 6.47 4.48
C LYS A 19 -10.52 5.01 4.28
N THR A 20 -9.31 4.76 3.82
CA THR A 20 -8.82 3.40 3.48
C THR A 20 -8.96 2.40 4.62
N PRO A 21 -8.64 2.70 5.90
CA PRO A 21 -8.80 1.74 7.00
C PRO A 21 -10.25 1.29 7.23
N GLU A 22 -11.21 2.17 6.99
CA GLU A 22 -12.64 1.83 7.08
C GLU A 22 -13.07 0.94 5.91
N ILE A 23 -12.64 1.29 4.70
CA ILE A 23 -12.90 0.51 3.48
C ILE A 23 -12.33 -0.89 3.62
N ILE A 24 -11.08 -1.05 4.11
CA ILE A 24 -10.45 -2.35 4.37
C ILE A 24 -11.35 -3.22 5.26
N ARG A 25 -11.82 -2.69 6.40
CA ARG A 25 -12.67 -3.42 7.34
C ARG A 25 -14.01 -3.83 6.74
N LEU A 26 -14.57 -2.98 5.88
CA LEU A 26 -15.84 -3.24 5.22
C LEU A 26 -15.73 -4.34 4.17
N ILE A 27 -14.78 -4.18 3.23
CA ILE A 27 -14.72 -5.06 2.06
C ILE A 27 -14.08 -6.41 2.34
N ALA A 28 -13.12 -6.50 3.28
CA ALA A 28 -12.43 -7.76 3.57
C ALA A 28 -13.37 -8.88 4.05
N LYS A 29 -14.49 -8.53 4.66
CA LYS A 29 -15.51 -9.50 5.11
C LYS A 29 -16.23 -10.15 3.94
N GLU A 30 -16.45 -9.40 2.88
CA GLU A 30 -17.21 -9.80 1.69
C GLU A 30 -16.35 -10.50 0.64
N MET A 31 -15.02 -10.35 0.70
CA MET A 31 -14.10 -10.98 -0.23
C MET A 31 -14.12 -12.51 -0.10
N LYS A 32 -13.92 -13.20 -1.20
CA LYS A 32 -13.83 -14.67 -1.23
C LYS A 32 -12.60 -15.20 -0.50
N ARG A 33 -12.58 -16.49 -0.22
CA ARG A 33 -11.42 -17.18 0.36
C ARG A 33 -10.23 -17.13 -0.62
N GLU A 34 -9.02 -17.07 -0.06
CA GLU A 34 -7.75 -17.08 -0.80
C GLU A 34 -7.52 -15.89 -1.72
N SER A 35 -8.32 -14.83 -1.56
CA SER A 35 -8.12 -13.55 -2.27
C SER A 35 -7.11 -12.66 -1.55
N PHE A 36 -6.62 -11.66 -2.27
CA PHE A 36 -5.64 -10.69 -1.78
C PHE A 36 -6.23 -9.29 -1.74
N LEU A 37 -6.05 -8.61 -0.60
CA LEU A 37 -6.40 -7.21 -0.42
C LEU A 37 -5.13 -6.36 -0.39
N ILE A 38 -4.96 -5.51 -1.40
CA ILE A 38 -3.74 -4.74 -1.64
C ILE A 38 -4.01 -3.27 -1.34
N ASP A 39 -3.25 -2.69 -0.42
CA ASP A 39 -3.25 -1.26 -0.13
C ASP A 39 -2.02 -0.58 -0.73
N ILE A 40 -2.24 0.44 -1.57
CA ILE A 40 -1.18 1.26 -2.18
C ILE A 40 -1.14 2.70 -1.68
N THR A 41 -1.83 3.03 -0.59
CA THR A 41 -1.83 4.39 -0.04
C THR A 41 -0.47 4.82 0.50
N SER A 42 -0.24 6.14 0.60
CA SER A 42 1.07 6.68 1.00
C SER A 42 1.36 6.60 2.50
N GLN A 43 0.34 6.55 3.38
CA GLN A 43 0.52 6.41 4.83
C GLN A 43 0.15 4.99 5.25
N LYS A 44 1.01 4.36 6.05
CA LYS A 44 0.93 2.92 6.31
C LYS A 44 0.46 2.53 7.71
N SER A 45 0.74 3.29 8.75
CA SER A 45 0.46 2.87 10.13
C SER A 45 -1.01 2.48 10.38
N LYS A 46 -1.96 3.28 9.89
CA LYS A 46 -3.39 3.00 10.07
C LYS A 46 -3.90 1.89 9.16
N THR A 47 -3.44 1.84 7.90
CA THR A 47 -3.84 0.82 6.93
C THR A 47 -3.23 -0.54 7.29
N ALA A 48 -1.96 -0.59 7.71
CA ALA A 48 -1.31 -1.79 8.21
C ALA A 48 -2.05 -2.38 9.43
N THR A 49 -2.44 -1.53 10.39
CA THR A 49 -3.26 -1.95 11.54
C THR A 49 -4.61 -2.52 11.10
N ALA A 50 -5.26 -1.92 10.10
CA ALA A 50 -6.54 -2.43 9.58
C ALA A 50 -6.36 -3.75 8.84
N LEU A 51 -5.33 -3.88 7.99
CA LEU A 51 -4.99 -5.10 7.27
C LEU A 51 -4.62 -6.25 8.21
N GLY A 52 -3.96 -5.98 9.33
CA GLY A 52 -3.65 -6.98 10.35
C GLY A 52 -4.90 -7.63 10.98
N LYS A 53 -6.04 -6.95 10.93
CA LYS A 53 -7.32 -7.39 11.54
C LYS A 53 -8.32 -8.00 10.54
N ILE A 54 -7.96 -8.13 9.26
CA ILE A 54 -8.86 -8.74 8.27
C ILE A 54 -9.03 -10.24 8.49
N PRO A 55 -10.16 -10.84 8.06
CA PRO A 55 -10.40 -12.28 8.19
C PRO A 55 -9.26 -13.12 7.61
N ALA A 56 -8.96 -14.27 8.25
CA ALA A 56 -7.87 -15.16 7.81
C ALA A 56 -8.05 -15.72 6.40
N LYS A 57 -9.27 -15.70 5.88
CA LYS A 57 -9.59 -16.13 4.50
C LYS A 57 -9.02 -15.20 3.42
N VAL A 58 -8.61 -13.96 3.80
CA VAL A 58 -8.05 -12.94 2.89
C VAL A 58 -6.61 -12.64 3.27
N SER A 59 -5.74 -12.60 2.29
CA SER A 59 -4.32 -12.28 2.47
C SER A 59 -4.08 -10.78 2.25
N PRO A 60 -3.43 -10.07 3.19
CA PRO A 60 -3.08 -8.66 3.02
C PRO A 60 -1.84 -8.49 2.14
N ILE A 61 -1.77 -7.38 1.40
CA ILE A 61 -0.55 -6.86 0.80
C ILE A 61 -0.54 -5.35 1.05
N CYS A 62 0.46 -4.87 1.77
CA CYS A 62 0.59 -3.45 2.11
C CYS A 62 1.85 -2.91 1.44
N ILE A 63 1.67 -2.12 0.37
CA ILE A 63 2.79 -1.55 -0.39
C ILE A 63 2.62 -0.04 -0.59
N HIS A 64 3.74 0.66 -0.75
CA HIS A 64 3.77 2.06 -1.16
C HIS A 64 4.64 2.19 -2.41
N PRO A 65 4.05 2.36 -3.60
CA PRO A 65 4.77 2.72 -4.81
C PRO A 65 5.39 4.11 -4.65
N MET A 66 6.73 4.21 -4.74
CA MET A 66 7.48 5.45 -4.52
C MET A 66 7.69 6.21 -5.84
N PHE A 67 6.62 6.36 -6.62
CA PHE A 67 6.64 7.08 -7.90
C PHE A 67 5.28 7.74 -8.18
N GLY A 68 5.31 8.77 -9.01
CA GLY A 68 4.13 9.54 -9.37
C GLY A 68 3.56 9.16 -10.74
N PRO A 69 2.51 9.87 -11.18
CA PRO A 69 1.79 9.58 -12.44
C PRO A 69 2.64 9.73 -13.70
N GLY A 70 3.84 10.34 -13.61
CA GLY A 70 4.79 10.44 -14.73
C GLY A 70 5.58 9.16 -15.01
N ALA A 71 5.52 8.15 -14.16
CA ALA A 71 6.23 6.88 -14.35
C ALA A 71 5.62 6.11 -15.53
N LYS A 72 6.41 5.89 -16.60
CA LYS A 72 5.96 5.14 -17.78
C LYS A 72 6.03 3.62 -17.62
N ASN A 73 6.81 3.13 -16.66
CA ASN A 73 6.96 1.71 -16.31
C ASN A 73 7.44 1.60 -14.86
N LEU A 74 7.57 0.38 -14.35
CA LEU A 74 8.01 0.10 -12.98
C LEU A 74 9.53 -0.05 -12.82
N LYS A 75 10.26 -0.13 -13.93
CA LYS A 75 11.71 -0.38 -13.92
C LYS A 75 12.44 0.72 -13.18
N ASN A 76 13.29 0.32 -12.23
CA ASN A 76 14.07 1.21 -11.36
C ASN A 76 13.23 2.07 -10.37
N HIS A 77 11.94 1.79 -10.22
CA HIS A 77 11.12 2.44 -9.21
C HIS A 77 11.04 1.60 -7.93
N ASN A 78 11.16 2.27 -6.80
CA ASN A 78 11.04 1.61 -5.50
C ASN A 78 9.59 1.37 -5.13
N ILE A 79 9.32 0.19 -4.60
CA ILE A 79 8.05 -0.18 -3.96
C ILE A 79 8.38 -0.60 -2.53
N VAL A 80 7.87 0.13 -1.55
CA VAL A 80 8.06 -0.23 -0.15
C VAL A 80 6.98 -1.23 0.24
N LEU A 81 7.37 -2.37 0.78
CA LEU A 81 6.47 -3.38 1.34
C LEU A 81 6.51 -3.30 2.87
N ILE A 82 5.33 -3.25 3.47
CA ILE A 82 5.13 -3.32 4.91
C ILE A 82 4.57 -4.71 5.25
N PRO A 83 5.34 -5.59 5.91
CA PRO A 83 4.88 -6.91 6.30
C PRO A 83 3.69 -6.83 7.28
N ILE A 84 2.66 -7.63 7.06
CA ILE A 84 1.44 -7.62 7.88
C ILE A 84 1.26 -8.94 8.64
N LYS A 85 1.22 -10.08 7.93
CA LYS A 85 1.01 -11.43 8.49
C LYS A 85 2.15 -12.37 8.13
N ASP A 86 2.44 -12.49 6.85
CA ASP A 86 3.51 -13.32 6.29
C ASP A 86 4.27 -12.53 5.23
N GLY A 87 5.27 -11.79 5.68
CA GLY A 87 6.03 -10.88 4.83
C GLY A 87 6.73 -11.58 3.65
N LYS A 88 7.12 -12.86 3.77
CA LYS A 88 7.71 -13.61 2.66
C LYS A 88 6.67 -13.91 1.58
N LYS A 89 5.51 -14.41 1.97
CA LYS A 89 4.39 -14.68 1.06
C LYS A 89 3.90 -13.38 0.41
N GLU A 90 3.72 -12.34 1.21
CA GLU A 90 3.30 -11.01 0.75
C GLU A 90 4.27 -10.43 -0.28
N LEU A 91 5.58 -10.53 -0.02
CA LEU A 91 6.62 -10.08 -0.95
C LEU A 91 6.62 -10.88 -2.26
N ASN A 92 6.49 -12.21 -2.20
CA ASN A 92 6.46 -13.05 -3.38
C ASN A 92 5.27 -12.71 -4.28
N VAL A 93 4.08 -12.55 -3.70
CA VAL A 93 2.88 -12.17 -4.46
C VAL A 93 3.03 -10.74 -5.01
N ALA A 94 3.54 -9.79 -4.22
CA ALA A 94 3.79 -8.44 -4.69
C ALA A 94 4.76 -8.40 -5.88
N LYS A 95 5.84 -9.19 -5.84
CA LYS A 95 6.78 -9.33 -6.98
C LYS A 95 6.14 -9.95 -8.23
N THR A 96 5.20 -10.87 -8.06
CA THR A 96 4.47 -11.44 -9.21
C THR A 96 3.56 -10.39 -9.86
N LEU A 97 2.94 -9.53 -9.06
CA LEU A 97 2.06 -8.46 -9.57
C LEU A 97 2.84 -7.26 -10.14
N PHE A 98 4.03 -6.99 -9.62
CA PHE A 98 4.88 -5.86 -10.00
C PHE A 98 6.32 -6.33 -10.28
N PRO A 99 6.54 -7.14 -11.34
CA PRO A 99 7.81 -7.86 -11.56
C PRO A 99 9.03 -6.95 -11.74
N ASP A 100 8.84 -5.75 -12.29
CA ASP A 100 9.93 -4.80 -12.56
C ASP A 100 10.20 -3.84 -11.39
N GLY A 101 9.43 -3.95 -10.30
CA GLY A 101 9.56 -3.09 -9.12
C GLY A 101 10.77 -3.45 -8.27
N ASN A 102 11.48 -2.44 -7.77
CA ASN A 102 12.54 -2.63 -6.78
C ASN A 102 11.93 -2.62 -5.36
N PHE A 103 11.83 -3.79 -4.72
CA PHE A 103 11.17 -3.93 -3.42
C PHE A 103 12.11 -3.66 -2.25
N VAL A 104 11.66 -2.80 -1.33
CA VAL A 104 12.29 -2.55 -0.02
C VAL A 104 11.28 -2.90 1.08
N THR A 105 11.68 -3.65 2.09
CA THR A 105 10.82 -4.02 3.21
C THR A 105 11.16 -3.18 4.44
N ILE A 106 10.14 -2.61 5.08
CA ILE A 106 10.29 -1.74 6.26
C ILE A 106 9.05 -1.85 7.15
N ASP A 107 9.18 -1.57 8.44
CA ASP A 107 8.06 -1.44 9.39
C ASP A 107 7.18 -0.21 9.09
N SER A 108 5.88 -0.31 9.39
CA SER A 108 4.91 0.76 9.09
C SER A 108 5.18 2.07 9.83
N THR A 109 5.66 1.99 11.06
CA THR A 109 5.96 3.18 11.88
C THR A 109 7.22 3.88 11.38
N GLU A 110 8.24 3.10 11.06
CA GLU A 110 9.49 3.62 10.48
C GLU A 110 9.24 4.19 9.07
N HIS A 111 8.41 3.52 8.26
CA HIS A 111 7.98 4.02 6.97
C HIS A 111 7.36 5.41 7.09
N ASP A 112 6.33 5.58 7.92
CA ASP A 112 5.61 6.84 8.03
C ASP A 112 6.50 7.98 8.55
N LYS A 113 7.45 7.68 9.46
CA LYS A 113 8.46 8.66 9.91
C LYS A 113 9.36 9.12 8.74
N LYS A 114 9.89 8.18 7.96
CA LYS A 114 10.76 8.48 6.81
C LYS A 114 10.01 9.26 5.73
N ILE A 115 8.77 8.86 5.42
CA ILE A 115 7.94 9.56 4.44
C ILE A 115 7.59 10.97 4.90
N ALA A 116 7.25 11.17 6.18
CA ALA A 116 6.99 12.50 6.71
C ALA A 116 8.23 13.42 6.58
N MET A 117 9.42 12.89 6.82
CA MET A 117 10.67 13.63 6.65
C MET A 117 10.93 13.95 5.16
N ILE A 118 10.88 12.96 4.28
CA ILE A 118 11.19 13.11 2.86
C ILE A 118 10.19 14.05 2.19
N LEU A 119 8.89 13.76 2.30
CA LEU A 119 7.86 14.56 1.65
C LEU A 119 7.71 15.94 2.30
N GLY A 120 7.74 16.02 3.64
CA GLY A 120 7.63 17.27 4.38
C GLY A 120 8.78 18.23 4.04
N LEU A 121 10.02 17.74 4.04
CA LEU A 121 11.18 18.55 3.67
C LEU A 121 11.14 18.98 2.21
N THR A 122 10.79 18.08 1.29
CA THR A 122 10.67 18.40 -0.13
C THR A 122 9.62 19.49 -0.38
N HIS A 123 8.45 19.36 0.25
CA HIS A 123 7.41 20.40 0.15
C HIS A 123 7.85 21.73 0.74
N LEU A 124 8.49 21.72 1.90
CA LEU A 124 9.01 22.94 2.53
C LEU A 124 10.02 23.65 1.64
N ILE A 125 10.99 22.92 1.07
CA ILE A 125 11.98 23.45 0.15
C ILE A 125 11.29 24.03 -1.09
N ASN A 126 10.36 23.32 -1.71
CA ASN A 126 9.66 23.79 -2.90
C ASN A 126 8.83 25.07 -2.61
N ILE A 127 8.18 25.17 -1.46
CA ILE A 127 7.46 26.38 -1.05
C ILE A 127 8.44 27.55 -0.84
N ALA A 128 9.57 27.30 -0.19
CA ALA A 128 10.59 28.31 0.03
C ALA A 128 11.13 28.87 -1.30
N PHE A 129 11.41 28.01 -2.27
CA PHE A 129 11.87 28.44 -3.60
C PHE A 129 10.78 29.14 -4.42
N ALA A 130 9.51 28.79 -4.26
CA ALA A 130 8.41 29.41 -5.00
C ALA A 130 8.08 30.85 -4.52
N ASN A 131 8.62 31.29 -3.38
CA ASN A 131 8.43 32.61 -2.80
C ASN A 131 9.64 33.55 -3.00
N ILE A 132 10.62 33.17 -3.82
CA ILE A 132 11.75 34.00 -4.25
C ILE A 132 11.46 34.56 -5.65
#